data_d921e257c00ff3921d2f40ed85c83c87
#
_entry.id   d921e257c00ff3921d2f40ed85c83c87
#
_cell.length_a   1.000
_cell.length_b   1.000
_cell.length_c   1.000
_cell.angle_alpha   90.00
_cell.angle_beta   90.00
_cell.angle_gamma   90.00
#
_symmetry.space_group_name_H-M   'P 1'
#
loop_
_entity.id
_entity.type
_entity.pdbx_description
1 polymer ?
#
loop_
_entity_poly.entity_id
_entity_poly.type
_entity_poly.pdbx_seq_one_letter_code
_entity_poly.pdbx_strand_id
1 'polypeptide(L)'
;MSIKKALKYNKLFCLIKNCLPILMVLADMLISAGISTAIAQSEIQWLKGREHNFGNVLETDSMVNHRFVMRNGGKEPFSIVSAAPRCRCTEAKFTPKIIEPGDTTSVLVTFYPRNRSGTFIQRVAVITTSRSRISHVFVKGNVVPKANDAEQLQSETANHKKL
;
A
#
# COMPACT_ATOMS: atom_id res chain seq x y z
N MET A 1 58.33 19.35 -48.70
CA MET A 1 57.50 19.40 -47.44
C MET A 1 57.17 17.96 -47.05
N SER A 2 57.61 17.56 -46.23
CA SER A 2 58.47 16.80 -45.32
C SER A 2 57.84 15.45 -44.94
N ILE A 3 58.41 14.35 -45.42
CA ILE A 3 58.06 12.95 -45.15
C ILE A 3 57.95 12.65 -43.63
N LYS A 4 58.66 13.41 -42.82
CA LYS A 4 58.64 13.27 -41.34
C LYS A 4 57.28 13.57 -40.68
N LYS A 5 56.40 14.41 -41.28
CA LYS A 5 55.03 14.68 -40.79
C LYS A 5 54.06 13.52 -41.03
N ALA A 6 54.24 12.81 -42.15
CA ALA A 6 53.36 11.65 -42.48
C ALA A 6 53.62 10.45 -41.57
N LEU A 7 54.90 10.20 -41.17
CA LEU A 7 55.28 9.12 -40.26
C LEU A 7 54.74 9.33 -38.85
N LYS A 8 54.65 10.59 -38.39
CA LYS A 8 54.14 10.92 -37.04
C LYS A 8 52.61 10.71 -36.96
N TYR A 9 51.91 10.96 -38.07
CA TYR A 9 50.46 10.79 -38.19
C TYR A 9 50.06 9.31 -38.21
N ASN A 10 50.83 8.46 -38.89
CA ASN A 10 50.62 7.01 -38.94
C ASN A 10 50.83 6.34 -37.58
N LYS A 11 51.82 6.74 -36.79
CA LYS A 11 52.01 6.22 -35.43
C LYS A 11 50.87 6.62 -34.49
N LEU A 12 50.40 7.84 -34.59
CA LEU A 12 49.28 8.32 -33.79
C LEU A 12 47.98 7.61 -34.14
N PHE A 13 47.77 7.37 -35.46
CA PHE A 13 46.59 6.66 -35.96
C PHE A 13 46.58 5.15 -35.57
N CYS A 14 47.74 4.53 -35.47
CA CYS A 14 47.92 3.14 -35.01
C CYS A 14 47.63 3.01 -33.51
N LEU A 15 48.05 4.00 -32.70
CA LEU A 15 47.77 4.04 -31.27
C LEU A 15 46.28 4.23 -30.98
N ILE A 16 45.60 5.08 -31.74
CA ILE A 16 44.14 5.31 -31.59
C ILE A 16 43.34 4.07 -32.00
N LYS A 17 43.75 3.36 -33.04
CA LYS A 17 43.07 2.15 -33.53
C LYS A 17 43.16 0.99 -32.55
N ASN A 18 44.30 0.88 -31.79
CA ASN A 18 44.48 -0.18 -30.80
C ASN A 18 43.89 0.17 -29.42
N CYS A 19 43.76 1.47 -29.08
CA CYS A 19 43.15 1.88 -27.80
C CYS A 19 41.63 1.95 -27.85
N LEU A 20 41.01 2.12 -29.02
CA LEU A 20 39.55 2.23 -29.18
C LEU A 20 38.79 0.99 -28.72
N PRO A 21 39.20 -0.24 -29.05
CA PRO A 21 38.49 -1.43 -28.57
C PRO A 21 38.66 -1.64 -27.04
N ILE A 22 39.80 -1.28 -26.47
CA ILE A 22 40.04 -1.37 -25.03
C ILE A 22 39.18 -0.36 -24.26
N LEU A 23 39.00 0.83 -24.81
CA LEU A 23 38.11 1.87 -24.22
C LEU A 23 36.66 1.47 -24.30
N MET A 24 36.22 0.81 -25.36
CA MET A 24 34.88 0.27 -25.51
C MET A 24 34.59 -0.85 -24.48
N VAL A 25 35.52 -1.79 -24.29
CA VAL A 25 35.39 -2.88 -23.31
C VAL A 25 35.37 -2.36 -21.87
N LEU A 26 36.15 -1.29 -21.58
CA LEU A 26 36.15 -0.65 -20.26
C LEU A 26 34.85 0.13 -20.02
N ALA A 27 34.24 0.72 -21.05
CA ALA A 27 32.93 1.37 -20.95
C ALA A 27 31.81 0.37 -20.67
N ASP A 28 31.83 -0.80 -21.30
CA ASP A 28 30.85 -1.86 -21.05
C ASP A 28 30.98 -2.44 -19.63
N MET A 29 32.20 -2.55 -19.09
CA MET A 29 32.42 -2.98 -17.70
C MET A 29 31.91 -1.97 -16.67
N LEU A 30 31.93 -0.68 -16.97
CA LEU A 30 31.40 0.37 -16.07
C LEU A 30 29.88 0.44 -16.10
N ILE A 31 29.24 0.05 -17.21
CA ILE A 31 27.78 0.02 -17.34
C ILE A 31 27.19 -1.24 -16.66
N SER A 32 27.96 -2.34 -16.57
CA SER A 32 27.55 -3.56 -15.85
C SER A 32 27.73 -3.48 -14.33
N ALA A 33 28.43 -2.45 -13.80
CA ALA A 33 28.43 -2.15 -12.38
C ALA A 33 27.05 -1.62 -11.99
N GLY A 34 26.13 -2.55 -11.75
CA GLY A 34 24.74 -2.41 -11.44
C GLY A 34 24.32 -1.07 -10.89
N ILE A 35 23.52 -0.35 -11.66
CA ILE A 35 22.54 0.55 -11.09
C ILE A 35 21.57 -0.36 -10.33
N SER A 36 21.92 -0.70 -9.10
CA SER A 36 20.94 -1.19 -8.13
C SER A 36 19.97 -0.05 -7.94
N THR A 37 18.89 -0.05 -8.73
CA THR A 37 17.72 0.75 -8.42
C THR A 37 17.29 0.30 -7.04
N ALA A 38 17.70 1.05 -6.02
CA ALA A 38 17.12 0.93 -4.70
C ALA A 38 15.64 1.23 -4.88
N ILE A 39 14.86 0.16 -5.10
CA ILE A 39 13.41 0.22 -5.02
C ILE A 39 13.16 0.79 -3.64
N ALA A 40 12.64 2.02 -3.61
CA ALA A 40 12.27 2.69 -2.37
C ALA A 40 11.26 1.77 -1.69
N GLN A 41 11.72 0.94 -0.76
CA GLN A 41 10.85 0.07 0.00
C GLN A 41 9.89 0.97 0.76
N SER A 42 8.60 0.75 0.52
CA SER A 42 7.55 1.40 1.29
C SER A 42 7.89 1.28 2.78
N GLU A 43 7.97 2.39 3.48
CA GLU A 43 8.27 2.41 4.91
C GLU A 43 7.22 1.61 5.71
N ILE A 44 5.99 1.52 5.18
CA ILE A 44 4.87 0.81 5.83
C ILE A 44 4.61 -0.51 5.10
N GLN A 45 4.77 -1.61 5.80
CA GLN A 45 4.44 -2.96 5.34
C GLN A 45 3.23 -3.50 6.11
N TRP A 46 2.12 -3.76 5.41
CA TRP A 46 0.94 -4.40 5.98
C TRP A 46 1.11 -5.91 5.99
N LEU A 47 1.17 -6.53 7.18
CA LEU A 47 1.56 -7.94 7.32
C LEU A 47 0.48 -8.93 6.86
N LYS A 48 -0.81 -8.57 6.98
CA LYS A 48 -1.96 -9.41 6.59
C LYS A 48 -2.86 -8.74 5.55
N GLY A 49 -2.25 -7.88 4.71
CA GLY A 49 -3.00 -7.09 3.73
C GLY A 49 -3.71 -5.88 4.34
N ARG A 50 -4.43 -5.17 3.49
CA ARG A 50 -5.13 -3.92 3.83
C ARG A 50 -6.65 -4.05 3.75
N GLU A 51 -7.16 -5.25 3.52
CA GLU A 51 -8.58 -5.53 3.43
C GLU A 51 -8.97 -6.66 4.37
N HIS A 52 -10.14 -6.54 4.97
CA HIS A 52 -10.76 -7.60 5.76
C HIS A 52 -12.24 -7.73 5.40
N ASN A 53 -12.68 -8.97 5.21
CA ASN A 53 -14.08 -9.28 4.95
C ASN A 53 -14.69 -9.98 6.18
N PHE A 54 -15.65 -9.34 6.82
CA PHE A 54 -16.38 -9.91 7.94
C PHE A 54 -17.40 -10.98 7.54
N GLY A 55 -17.68 -11.13 6.23
CA GLY A 55 -18.75 -12.00 5.76
C GLY A 55 -20.13 -11.44 6.11
N ASN A 56 -21.04 -12.33 6.52
CA ASN A 56 -22.36 -11.93 7.02
C ASN A 56 -22.26 -11.54 8.50
N VAL A 57 -22.75 -10.34 8.80
CA VAL A 57 -22.81 -9.75 10.14
C VAL A 57 -24.27 -9.51 10.47
N LEU A 58 -24.74 -9.92 11.64
CA LEU A 58 -26.12 -9.66 12.03
C LEU A 58 -26.30 -8.19 12.43
N GLU A 59 -27.42 -7.58 12.03
CA GLU A 59 -27.76 -6.23 12.48
C GLU A 59 -27.83 -6.11 14.00
N THR A 60 -28.19 -7.21 14.67
CA THR A 60 -28.27 -7.32 16.13
C THR A 60 -26.90 -7.39 16.82
N ASP A 61 -25.82 -7.65 16.07
CA ASP A 61 -24.50 -7.65 16.64
C ASP A 61 -24.16 -6.27 17.19
N SER A 62 -23.55 -6.21 18.37
CA SER A 62 -23.17 -4.93 18.95
C SER A 62 -22.07 -4.24 18.14
N MET A 63 -21.08 -5.02 17.69
CA MET A 63 -19.96 -4.57 16.87
C MET A 63 -19.17 -5.76 16.33
N VAL A 64 -18.47 -5.54 15.21
CA VAL A 64 -17.43 -6.44 14.71
C VAL A 64 -16.12 -5.66 14.54
N ASN A 65 -14.99 -6.28 14.78
CA ASN A 65 -13.72 -5.58 14.71
C ASN A 65 -12.62 -6.43 14.04
N HIS A 66 -11.65 -5.73 13.47
CA HIS A 66 -10.45 -6.34 12.91
C HIS A 66 -9.22 -5.50 13.21
N ARG A 67 -8.10 -6.18 13.49
CA ARG A 67 -6.80 -5.56 13.78
C ARG A 67 -5.90 -5.65 12.56
N PHE A 68 -5.66 -4.51 11.92
CA PHE A 68 -4.68 -4.38 10.86
C PHE A 68 -3.29 -4.18 11.47
N VAL A 69 -2.38 -5.09 11.17
CA VAL A 69 -1.01 -5.04 11.68
C VAL A 69 -0.08 -4.53 10.59
N MET A 70 0.74 -3.54 10.92
CA MET A 70 1.77 -3.00 10.03
C MET A 70 3.13 -3.07 10.70
N ARG A 71 4.17 -3.14 9.87
CA ARG A 71 5.58 -3.13 10.26
C ARG A 71 6.27 -1.93 9.63
N ASN A 72 7.21 -1.33 10.34
CA ASN A 72 8.14 -0.39 9.75
C ASN A 72 9.20 -1.14 8.93
N GLY A 73 9.05 -1.14 7.61
CA GLY A 73 10.02 -1.73 6.68
C GLY A 73 11.07 -0.73 6.19
N GLY A 74 11.00 0.52 6.64
CA GLY A 74 11.94 1.57 6.31
C GLY A 74 13.17 1.60 7.22
N LYS A 75 13.99 2.63 7.05
CA LYS A 75 15.21 2.88 7.85
C LYS A 75 15.02 3.97 8.91
N GLU A 76 13.92 4.69 8.87
CA GLU A 76 13.63 5.81 9.77
C GLU A 76 12.40 5.51 10.61
N PRO A 77 12.35 5.98 11.87
CA PRO A 77 11.17 5.81 12.70
C PRO A 77 10.00 6.65 12.17
N PHE A 78 8.79 6.19 12.43
CA PHE A 78 7.58 6.96 12.18
C PHE A 78 6.55 6.78 13.30
N SER A 79 5.50 7.60 13.29
CA SER A 79 4.35 7.49 14.20
C SER A 79 3.04 7.53 13.42
N ILE A 80 1.99 6.92 13.95
CA ILE A 80 0.62 7.12 13.46
C ILE A 80 0.11 8.44 14.05
N VAL A 81 -0.27 9.35 13.18
CA VAL A 81 -0.84 10.66 13.54
C VAL A 81 -2.35 10.56 13.73
N SER A 82 -3.01 9.80 12.85
CA SER A 82 -4.47 9.68 12.84
C SER A 82 -4.90 8.41 12.13
N ALA A 83 -6.06 7.88 12.55
CA ALA A 83 -6.79 6.84 11.83
C ALA A 83 -8.23 7.32 11.68
N ALA A 84 -8.59 7.76 10.47
CA ALA A 84 -9.84 8.46 10.17
C ALA A 84 -10.78 7.58 9.33
N PRO A 85 -11.85 7.02 9.91
CA PRO A 85 -12.90 6.34 9.16
C PRO A 85 -13.76 7.37 8.41
N ARG A 86 -14.31 6.95 7.26
CA ARG A 86 -15.18 7.81 6.45
C ARG A 86 -16.62 7.88 6.96
N CYS A 87 -17.06 6.88 7.72
CA CYS A 87 -18.42 6.75 8.23
C CYS A 87 -18.42 6.77 9.77
N ARG A 88 -19.42 7.38 10.37
CA ARG A 88 -19.67 7.31 11.83
C ARG A 88 -20.01 5.90 12.33
N CYS A 89 -20.33 4.98 11.40
CA CYS A 89 -20.55 3.57 11.69
C CYS A 89 -19.26 2.77 11.92
N THR A 90 -18.12 3.41 11.76
CA THR A 90 -16.81 2.78 11.89
C THR A 90 -15.95 3.61 12.82
N GLU A 91 -15.23 2.95 13.71
CA GLU A 91 -14.26 3.55 14.61
C GLU A 91 -12.88 2.96 14.31
N ALA A 92 -11.83 3.75 14.49
CA ALA A 92 -10.47 3.27 14.37
C ALA A 92 -9.65 3.72 15.58
N LYS A 93 -8.99 2.76 16.24
CA LYS A 93 -8.14 2.98 17.41
C LYS A 93 -6.73 2.50 17.15
N PHE A 94 -5.74 3.23 17.62
CA PHE A 94 -4.33 2.85 17.58
C PHE A 94 -3.62 3.32 18.86
N THR A 95 -2.46 2.74 19.14
CA THR A 95 -1.63 3.19 20.27
C THR A 95 -0.62 4.22 19.73
N PRO A 96 -0.64 5.46 20.24
CA PRO A 96 0.35 6.47 19.90
C PRO A 96 1.72 6.05 20.41
N LYS A 97 2.64 5.74 19.50
CA LYS A 97 4.03 5.41 19.80
C LYS A 97 4.93 5.68 18.59
N ILE A 98 6.21 5.82 18.85
CA ILE A 98 7.23 5.78 17.81
C ILE A 98 7.40 4.32 17.39
N ILE A 99 7.44 4.07 16.09
CA ILE A 99 7.63 2.75 15.49
C ILE A 99 9.01 2.74 14.85
N GLU A 100 9.96 2.12 15.52
CA GLU A 100 11.33 1.99 15.06
C GLU A 100 11.44 1.06 13.84
N PRO A 101 12.51 1.17 13.02
CA PRO A 101 12.78 0.23 11.95
C PRO A 101 12.68 -1.23 12.41
N GLY A 102 11.86 -2.01 11.73
CA GLY A 102 11.60 -3.40 12.07
C GLY A 102 10.45 -3.64 13.06
N ASP A 103 10.03 -2.62 13.81
CA ASP A 103 8.94 -2.72 14.78
C ASP A 103 7.57 -2.86 14.13
N THR A 104 6.62 -3.39 14.91
CA THR A 104 5.23 -3.55 14.50
C THR A 104 4.29 -2.69 15.34
N THR A 105 3.20 -2.25 14.71
CA THR A 105 2.07 -1.61 15.37
C THR A 105 0.78 -2.06 14.70
N SER A 106 -0.36 -1.62 15.22
CA SER A 106 -1.65 -2.01 14.68
C SER A 106 -2.70 -0.91 14.80
N VAL A 107 -3.66 -0.97 13.89
CA VAL A 107 -4.89 -0.18 13.93
C VAL A 107 -6.06 -1.14 14.11
N LEU A 108 -6.83 -0.96 15.17
CA LEU A 108 -8.07 -1.69 15.42
C LEU A 108 -9.21 -0.94 14.75
N VAL A 109 -9.88 -1.57 13.80
CA VAL A 109 -11.06 -1.02 13.12
C VAL A 109 -12.29 -1.76 13.62
N THR A 110 -13.26 -1.00 14.13
CA THR A 110 -14.54 -1.51 14.66
C THR A 110 -15.67 -0.99 13.78
N PHE A 111 -16.56 -1.88 13.35
CA PHE A 111 -17.76 -1.56 12.59
C PHE A 111 -19.02 -1.86 13.43
N TYR A 112 -19.99 -0.96 13.40
CA TYR A 112 -21.27 -1.03 14.11
C TYR A 112 -22.39 -1.28 13.11
N PRO A 113 -22.96 -2.51 13.07
CA PRO A 113 -23.96 -2.90 12.07
C PRO A 113 -25.38 -2.40 12.37
N ARG A 114 -25.66 -1.94 13.59
CA ARG A 114 -27.00 -1.54 14.04
C ARG A 114 -27.65 -0.50 13.11
N ASN A 115 -28.93 -0.71 12.79
CA ASN A 115 -29.73 0.10 11.86
C ASN A 115 -29.12 0.17 10.46
N ARG A 116 -28.59 -0.97 9.98
CA ARG A 116 -28.01 -1.12 8.65
C ARG A 116 -28.43 -2.46 8.04
N SER A 117 -28.46 -2.50 6.72
CA SER A 117 -28.71 -3.72 5.95
C SER A 117 -27.92 -3.70 4.66
N GLY A 118 -27.66 -4.90 4.12
CA GLY A 118 -26.98 -5.07 2.85
C GLY A 118 -25.46 -4.96 2.92
N THR A 119 -24.83 -4.93 1.75
CA THR A 119 -23.37 -4.93 1.63
C THR A 119 -22.76 -3.59 2.02
N PHE A 120 -21.60 -3.64 2.66
CA PHE A 120 -20.84 -2.47 3.01
C PHE A 120 -19.36 -2.60 2.67
N ILE A 121 -18.74 -1.46 2.35
CA ILE A 121 -17.28 -1.29 2.24
C ILE A 121 -16.94 0.01 2.96
N GLN A 122 -16.16 -0.09 4.03
CA GLN A 122 -15.72 1.06 4.82
C GLN A 122 -14.23 1.26 4.68
N ARG A 123 -13.83 2.48 4.38
CA ARG A 123 -12.44 2.91 4.24
C ARG A 123 -11.99 3.67 5.46
N VAL A 124 -10.82 3.32 5.99
CA VAL A 124 -10.14 4.06 7.05
C VAL A 124 -8.83 4.60 6.50
N ALA A 125 -8.61 5.91 6.57
CA ALA A 125 -7.36 6.55 6.23
C ALA A 125 -6.44 6.52 7.45
N VAL A 126 -5.27 5.90 7.31
CA VAL A 126 -4.21 5.88 8.32
C VAL A 126 -3.15 6.89 7.91
N ILE A 127 -3.00 7.94 8.69
CA ILE A 127 -2.06 9.04 8.46
C ILE A 127 -0.86 8.83 9.38
N THR A 128 0.34 8.90 8.81
CA THR A 128 1.60 8.70 9.52
C THR A 128 2.58 9.83 9.24
N THR A 129 3.66 9.88 10.01
CA THR A 129 4.78 10.81 9.76
C THR A 129 5.77 10.27 8.71
N SER A 130 5.58 9.05 8.19
CA SER A 130 6.44 8.44 7.18
C SER A 130 6.34 9.16 5.82
N ARG A 131 7.24 8.85 4.89
CA ARG A 131 7.18 9.38 3.51
C ARG A 131 5.85 9.07 2.82
N SER A 132 5.35 7.86 2.99
CA SER A 132 4.00 7.45 2.55
C SER A 132 2.97 7.91 3.57
N ARG A 133 2.74 9.21 3.66
CA ARG A 133 1.92 9.87 4.69
C ARG A 133 0.55 9.26 4.90
N ILE A 134 -0.09 8.76 3.84
CA ILE A 134 -1.48 8.26 3.89
C ILE A 134 -1.52 6.84 3.33
N SER A 135 -2.05 5.94 4.12
CA SER A 135 -2.39 4.58 3.72
C SER A 135 -3.87 4.31 4.01
N HIS A 136 -4.49 3.42 3.26
CA HIS A 136 -5.89 3.07 3.45
C HIS A 136 -6.03 1.60 3.79
N VAL A 137 -6.90 1.31 4.76
CA VAL A 137 -7.38 -0.05 5.04
C VAL A 137 -8.89 -0.11 4.81
N PHE A 138 -9.39 -1.28 4.47
CA PHE A 138 -10.78 -1.50 4.12
C PHE A 138 -11.36 -2.65 4.92
N VAL A 139 -12.57 -2.46 5.44
CA VAL A 139 -13.39 -3.53 5.98
C VAL A 139 -14.66 -3.63 5.16
N LYS A 140 -15.07 -4.84 4.85
CA LYS A 140 -16.24 -5.13 4.01
C LYS A 140 -17.04 -6.28 4.60
N GLY A 141 -18.29 -6.40 4.19
CA GLY A 141 -19.18 -7.48 4.61
C GLY A 141 -20.60 -7.24 4.13
N ASN A 142 -21.53 -8.02 4.67
CA ASN A 142 -22.95 -7.90 4.40
C ASN A 142 -23.73 -7.93 5.73
N VAL A 143 -24.47 -6.88 6.02
CA VAL A 143 -25.33 -6.83 7.22
C VAL A 143 -26.64 -7.53 6.91
N VAL A 144 -26.93 -8.58 7.67
CA VAL A 144 -28.18 -9.33 7.59
C VAL A 144 -29.15 -8.73 8.60
N PRO A 145 -30.31 -8.25 8.15
CA PRO A 145 -31.33 -7.69 9.05
C PRO A 145 -31.88 -8.74 10.00
N LYS A 146 -32.48 -8.28 11.10
CA LYS A 146 -33.21 -9.13 12.02
C LYS A 146 -34.41 -9.80 11.31
N ALA A 147 -34.69 -11.03 11.61
CA ALA A 147 -35.70 -11.84 10.91
C ALA A 147 -37.07 -11.15 10.79
N ASN A 148 -37.48 -10.34 11.79
CA ASN A 148 -38.74 -9.60 11.78
C ASN A 148 -38.78 -8.50 10.69
N ASP A 149 -37.67 -7.92 10.37
CA ASP A 149 -37.58 -6.83 9.35
C ASP A 149 -37.49 -7.44 7.94
N ALA A 150 -36.96 -8.65 7.81
CA ALA A 150 -36.93 -9.38 6.54
C ALA A 150 -38.35 -9.80 6.07
N GLU A 151 -39.23 -10.09 6.99
CA GLU A 151 -40.61 -10.49 6.69
C GLU A 151 -41.49 -9.27 6.27
N GLN A 152 -41.22 -8.10 6.86
CA GLN A 152 -41.85 -6.83 6.46
C GLN A 152 -41.43 -6.37 5.06
N LEU A 153 -40.16 -6.47 4.72
CA LEU A 153 -39.63 -6.11 3.38
C LEU A 153 -40.20 -7.02 2.28
N GLN A 154 -40.48 -8.31 2.59
CA GLN A 154 -41.11 -9.22 1.63
C GLN A 154 -42.61 -8.93 1.45
N SER A 155 -43.27 -8.47 2.49
CA SER A 155 -44.72 -8.11 2.43
C SER A 155 -44.95 -6.80 1.65
N GLU A 156 -44.04 -5.79 1.77
CA GLU A 156 -44.13 -4.55 1.00
C GLU A 156 -43.85 -4.76 -0.50
N THR A 157 -42.88 -5.60 -0.84
CA THR A 157 -42.56 -5.92 -2.25
C THR A 157 -43.68 -6.75 -2.90
N ALA A 158 -44.34 -7.61 -2.17
CA ALA A 158 -45.49 -8.38 -2.67
C ALA A 158 -46.73 -7.49 -2.92
N ASN A 159 -46.93 -6.46 -2.10
CA ASN A 159 -48.07 -5.54 -2.23
C ASN A 159 -47.87 -4.52 -3.38
N HIS A 160 -46.63 -4.14 -3.67
CA HIS A 160 -46.31 -3.21 -4.79
C HIS A 160 -46.41 -3.87 -6.18
N LYS A 161 -46.44 -5.22 -6.25
CA LYS A 161 -46.60 -6.00 -7.50
C LYS A 161 -48.07 -6.27 -7.86
N LYS A 162 -49.04 -5.85 -7.02
CA LYS A 162 -50.48 -6.06 -7.20
C LYS A 162 -51.27 -4.80 -7.61
N LEU A 163 -50.58 -3.68 -7.83
CA LEU A 163 -51.05 -2.43 -8.43
C LEU A 163 -50.49 -2.31 -9.85
#